data_69ae938269133b0b9e71119ad9e7e740
#
_entry.id   69ae938269133b0b9e71119ad9e7e740
#
_cell.length_a   1.000
_cell.length_b   1.000
_cell.length_c   1.000
_cell.angle_alpha   90.00
_cell.angle_beta   90.00
_cell.angle_gamma   90.00
#
_symmetry.space_group_name_H-M   'P 1'
#
loop_
_entity.id
_entity.type
_entity.pdbx_description
1 polymer ?
#
loop_
_entity_poly.entity_id
_entity_poly.type
_entity_poly.pdbx_seq_one_letter_code
_entity_poly.pdbx_strand_id
1 'polypeptide(L)'
;MDALRARRRLEEERDRLLGLKGQAALEGASEAGSPARSELTTHDQHSADQGTETVEREQSQSVLEQVETSLKEVDHALRRLANGAYGRCEVCGRPIGDDRLDARPATRYCVDDQARREREALPPTA
;
A
#
# COMPACT_ATOMS: atom_id res chain seq x y z
N MET A 1 14.64 14.23 10.52
CA MET A 1 13.31 14.23 11.14
C MET A 1 13.43 13.66 12.55
N ASP A 2 12.80 14.32 13.50
CA ASP A 2 12.78 13.89 14.91
C ASP A 2 12.00 12.57 15.05
N ALA A 3 12.42 11.73 16.00
CA ALA A 3 11.87 10.40 16.18
C ALA A 3 10.37 10.40 16.54
N LEU A 4 9.92 11.36 17.35
CA LEU A 4 8.51 11.47 17.71
C LEU A 4 7.64 11.84 16.51
N ARG A 5 8.11 12.78 15.70
CA ARG A 5 7.43 13.18 14.48
C ARG A 5 7.40 12.04 13.46
N ALA A 6 8.50 11.33 13.31
CA ALA A 6 8.60 10.17 12.43
C ALA A 6 7.62 9.08 12.85
N ARG A 7 7.55 8.77 14.13
CA ARG A 7 6.61 7.78 14.66
C ARG A 7 5.17 8.19 14.37
N ARG A 8 4.83 9.45 14.64
CA ARG A 8 3.48 9.96 14.38
C ARG A 8 3.11 9.82 12.91
N ARG A 9 4.00 10.22 12.02
CA ARG A 9 3.75 10.11 10.58
C ARG A 9 3.57 8.66 10.13
N LEU A 10 4.38 7.76 10.63
CA LEU A 10 4.27 6.33 10.31
C LEU A 10 3.00 5.71 10.85
N GLU A 11 2.60 6.06 12.07
CA GLU A 11 1.36 5.58 12.65
C GLU A 11 0.13 6.12 11.92
N GLU A 12 0.15 7.39 11.53
CA GLU A 12 -0.91 7.99 10.71
C GLU A 12 -1.04 7.25 9.36
N GLU A 13 0.08 6.98 8.72
CA GLU A 13 0.10 6.24 7.46
C GLU A 13 -0.41 4.82 7.63
N ARG A 14 -0.03 4.15 8.71
CA ARG A 14 -0.52 2.83 9.04
C ARG A 14 -2.03 2.81 9.23
N ASP A 15 -2.55 3.78 9.99
CA ASP A 15 -4.00 3.89 10.23
C ASP A 15 -4.76 4.14 8.92
N ARG A 16 -4.22 4.98 8.05
CA ARG A 16 -4.80 5.23 6.73
C ARG A 16 -4.86 3.94 5.90
N LEU A 17 -3.77 3.19 5.87
CA LEU A 17 -3.67 1.94 5.13
C LEU A 17 -4.59 0.86 5.70
N LEU A 18 -4.71 0.76 7.01
CA LEU A 18 -5.63 -0.17 7.65
C LEU A 18 -7.08 0.16 7.32
N GLY A 19 -7.42 1.45 7.24
CA GLY A 19 -8.74 1.89 6.79
C GLY A 19 -9.03 1.47 5.36
N LEU A 20 -8.07 1.65 4.46
CA LEU A 20 -8.19 1.22 3.06
C LEU A 20 -8.31 -0.30 2.95
N LYS A 21 -7.55 -1.03 3.75
CA LYS A 21 -7.62 -2.50 3.78
C LYS A 21 -9.01 -2.98 4.21
N GLY A 22 -9.55 -2.37 5.27
CA GLY A 22 -10.90 -2.69 5.74
C GLY A 22 -11.96 -2.41 4.69
N GLN A 23 -11.87 -1.28 4.01
CA GLN A 23 -12.79 -0.91 2.94
C GLN A 23 -12.70 -1.87 1.75
N ALA A 24 -11.51 -2.20 1.31
CA ALA A 24 -11.30 -3.13 0.19
C ALA A 24 -11.81 -4.53 0.54
N ALA A 25 -11.61 -4.98 1.77
CA ALA A 25 -12.12 -6.26 2.24
C ALA A 25 -13.64 -6.29 2.28
N LEU A 26 -14.28 -5.19 2.71
CA LEU A 26 -15.73 -5.07 2.72
C LEU A 26 -16.31 -5.07 1.30
N GLU A 27 -15.68 -4.37 0.38
CA GLU A 27 -16.09 -4.35 -1.03
C GLU A 27 -15.98 -5.75 -1.64
N GLY A 28 -14.88 -6.45 -1.39
CA GLY A 28 -14.69 -7.82 -1.83
C GLY A 28 -15.72 -8.79 -1.24
N ALA A 29 -16.02 -8.66 0.04
CA ALA A 29 -17.02 -9.46 0.71
C ALA A 29 -18.43 -9.17 0.18
N SER A 30 -18.72 -7.90 -0.13
CA SER A 30 -20.00 -7.51 -0.74
C SER A 30 -20.14 -8.09 -2.14
N GLU A 31 -19.09 -8.08 -2.92
CA GLU A 31 -19.06 -8.66 -4.26
C GLU A 31 -19.16 -10.19 -4.23
N ALA A 32 -18.58 -10.81 -3.22
CA ALA A 32 -18.66 -12.25 -3.02
C ALA A 32 -20.06 -12.72 -2.61
N GLY A 33 -20.97 -11.78 -2.36
CA GLY A 33 -22.37 -12.08 -2.12
C GLY A 33 -22.68 -12.36 -0.66
N SER A 34 -22.94 -11.31 0.12
CA SER A 34 -23.70 -11.50 1.34
C SER A 34 -25.06 -12.08 0.94
N PRO A 35 -25.69 -12.95 1.73
CA PRO A 35 -26.95 -13.58 1.34
C PRO A 35 -28.03 -12.60 0.93
N ALA A 36 -28.16 -11.48 1.63
CA ALA A 36 -29.14 -10.45 1.31
C ALA A 36 -28.88 -9.80 -0.05
N ARG A 37 -27.63 -9.53 -0.36
CA ARG A 37 -27.25 -8.92 -1.64
C ARG A 37 -27.39 -9.92 -2.79
N SER A 38 -27.07 -11.16 -2.55
CA SER A 38 -27.23 -12.24 -3.51
C SER A 38 -28.69 -12.38 -3.95
N GLU A 39 -29.62 -12.32 -3.02
CA GLU A 39 -31.05 -12.37 -3.32
C GLU A 39 -31.51 -11.15 -4.13
N LEU A 40 -31.01 -9.97 -3.80
CA LEU A 40 -31.38 -8.74 -4.49
C LEU A 40 -30.82 -8.65 -5.91
N THR A 41 -29.67 -9.23 -6.16
CA THR A 41 -28.97 -9.09 -7.44
C THR A 41 -29.21 -10.24 -8.40
N THR A 42 -29.69 -11.38 -7.93
CA THR A 42 -29.84 -12.60 -8.72
C THR A 42 -30.83 -12.43 -9.89
N HIS A 43 -31.83 -11.60 -9.71
CA HIS A 43 -32.85 -11.39 -10.73
C HIS A 43 -32.45 -10.45 -11.84
N ASP A 44 -31.50 -9.55 -11.56
CA ASP A 44 -31.13 -8.47 -12.46
C ASP A 44 -29.77 -8.66 -13.11
N GLN A 45 -29.06 -9.72 -12.77
CA GLN A 45 -27.73 -9.96 -13.32
C GLN A 45 -27.79 -10.60 -14.69
N HIS A 46 -27.30 -9.86 -15.65
CA HIS A 46 -27.09 -10.33 -17.02
C HIS A 46 -25.64 -10.79 -17.16
N SER A 47 -25.38 -11.60 -18.20
CA SER A 47 -24.03 -12.08 -18.48
C SER A 47 -23.01 -10.95 -18.70
N ALA A 48 -23.46 -9.79 -19.18
CA ALA A 48 -22.61 -8.60 -19.32
C ALA A 48 -22.17 -8.05 -17.98
N ASP A 49 -23.02 -8.14 -16.94
CA ASP A 49 -22.71 -7.68 -15.59
C ASP A 49 -21.69 -8.58 -14.91
N GLN A 50 -21.67 -9.86 -15.25
CA GLN A 50 -20.66 -10.78 -14.71
C GLN A 50 -19.25 -10.40 -15.08
N GLY A 51 -19.04 -9.91 -16.31
CA GLY A 51 -17.73 -9.41 -16.74
C GLY A 51 -17.29 -8.18 -15.96
N THR A 52 -18.21 -7.26 -15.70
CA THR A 52 -17.95 -6.06 -14.92
C THR A 52 -17.61 -6.41 -13.47
N GLU A 53 -18.37 -7.33 -12.85
CA GLU A 53 -18.10 -7.79 -11.49
C GLU A 53 -16.74 -8.44 -11.34
N THR A 54 -16.30 -9.21 -12.33
CA THR A 54 -14.99 -9.83 -12.33
C THR A 54 -13.88 -8.79 -12.34
N VAL A 55 -14.01 -7.75 -13.17
CA VAL A 55 -13.04 -6.65 -13.25
C VAL A 55 -12.99 -5.88 -11.93
N GLU A 56 -14.14 -5.57 -11.33
CA GLU A 56 -14.21 -4.88 -10.05
C GLU A 56 -13.57 -5.70 -8.93
N ARG A 57 -13.78 -7.01 -8.94
CA ARG A 57 -13.19 -7.93 -7.96
C ARG A 57 -11.67 -7.98 -8.10
N GLU A 58 -11.17 -8.03 -9.33
CA GLU A 58 -9.73 -8.00 -9.61
C GLU A 58 -9.11 -6.66 -9.17
N GLN A 59 -9.80 -5.54 -9.37
CA GLN A 59 -9.35 -4.23 -8.93
C GLN A 59 -9.29 -4.15 -7.41
N SER A 60 -10.30 -4.66 -6.70
CA SER A 60 -10.32 -4.68 -5.23
C SER A 60 -9.19 -5.54 -4.70
N GLN A 61 -8.91 -6.68 -5.31
CA GLN A 61 -7.83 -7.55 -4.92
C GLN A 61 -6.46 -6.89 -5.16
N SER A 62 -6.30 -6.19 -6.27
CA SER A 62 -5.07 -5.47 -6.59
C SER A 62 -4.81 -4.34 -5.59
N VAL A 63 -5.83 -3.59 -5.22
CA VAL A 63 -5.74 -2.56 -4.18
C VAL A 63 -5.34 -3.17 -2.84
N LEU A 64 -5.97 -4.29 -2.47
CA LEU A 64 -5.67 -4.98 -1.23
C LEU A 64 -4.21 -5.43 -1.18
N GLU A 65 -3.69 -6.00 -2.26
CA GLU A 65 -2.28 -6.40 -2.35
C GLU A 65 -1.33 -5.22 -2.20
N GLN A 66 -1.63 -4.09 -2.84
CA GLN A 66 -0.83 -2.86 -2.71
C GLN A 66 -0.85 -2.32 -1.29
N VAL A 67 -2.00 -2.33 -0.65
CA VAL A 67 -2.15 -1.87 0.74
C VAL A 67 -1.35 -2.78 1.67
N GLU A 68 -1.42 -4.08 1.50
CA GLU A 68 -0.66 -5.03 2.31
C GLU A 68 0.84 -4.85 2.15
N THR A 69 1.32 -4.61 0.93
CA THR A 69 2.72 -4.29 0.66
C THR A 69 3.13 -3.00 1.37
N SER A 70 2.32 -1.97 1.27
CA SER A 70 2.57 -0.69 1.93
C SER A 70 2.59 -0.81 3.45
N LEU A 71 1.70 -1.65 4.02
CA LEU A 71 1.70 -1.92 5.46
C LEU A 71 3.00 -2.60 5.90
N LYS A 72 3.53 -3.52 5.14
CA LYS A 72 4.83 -4.15 5.42
C LYS A 72 5.95 -3.13 5.41
N GLU A 73 5.91 -2.18 4.49
CA GLU A 73 6.90 -1.09 4.41
C GLU A 73 6.82 -0.18 5.63
N VAL A 74 5.63 0.17 6.07
CA VAL A 74 5.43 0.98 7.29
C VAL A 74 5.94 0.24 8.52
N ASP A 75 5.60 -1.04 8.67
CA ASP A 75 6.06 -1.86 9.80
C ASP A 75 7.59 -1.98 9.80
N HIS A 76 8.20 -2.14 8.63
CA HIS A 76 9.65 -2.14 8.49
C HIS A 76 10.26 -0.82 8.96
N ALA A 77 9.67 0.31 8.53
CA ALA A 77 10.13 1.64 8.93
C ALA A 77 10.01 1.86 10.45
N LEU A 78 8.91 1.39 11.05
CA LEU A 78 8.72 1.47 12.50
C LEU A 78 9.79 0.66 13.25
N ARG A 79 10.15 -0.52 12.75
CA ARG A 79 11.24 -1.31 13.32
C ARG A 79 12.57 -0.60 13.21
N ARG A 80 12.86 0.03 12.06
CA ARG A 80 14.07 0.82 11.89
C ARG A 80 14.11 2.01 12.83
N LEU A 81 12.96 2.65 13.05
CA LEU A 81 12.85 3.74 14.00
C LEU A 81 13.18 3.27 15.42
N ALA A 82 12.66 2.11 15.83
CA ALA A 82 12.96 1.51 17.13
C ALA A 82 14.44 1.18 17.28
N ASN A 83 15.12 0.84 16.18
CA ASN A 83 16.54 0.49 16.18
C ASN A 83 17.47 1.69 15.96
N GLY A 84 16.91 2.89 15.82
CA GLY A 84 17.71 4.10 15.59
C GLY A 84 18.26 4.25 14.15
N ALA A 85 17.73 3.47 13.21
CA ALA A 85 18.21 3.46 11.82
C ALA A 85 17.29 4.22 10.85
N TYR A 86 16.19 4.76 11.34
CA TYR A 86 15.23 5.48 10.51
C TYR A 86 15.82 6.76 9.92
N GLY A 87 15.42 7.09 8.69
CA GLY A 87 15.84 8.31 8.03
C GLY A 87 17.15 8.20 7.26
N ARG A 88 17.73 7.02 7.20
CA ARG A 88 18.94 6.75 6.42
C ARG A 88 18.64 5.78 5.29
N CYS A 89 19.25 6.02 4.13
CA CYS A 89 19.15 5.12 3.01
C CYS A 89 19.72 3.74 3.36
N GLU A 90 19.01 2.68 3.05
CA GLU A 90 19.45 1.31 3.32
C GLU A 90 20.63 0.88 2.45
N VAL A 91 20.84 1.53 1.32
CA VAL A 91 21.91 1.18 0.38
C VAL A 91 23.19 1.95 0.69
N CYS A 92 23.14 3.28 0.76
CA CYS A 92 24.32 4.12 0.88
C CYS A 92 24.55 4.72 2.28
N GLY A 93 23.58 4.59 3.18
CA GLY A 93 23.66 5.11 4.54
C GLY A 93 23.55 6.63 4.66
N ARG A 94 23.34 7.32 3.57
CA ARG A 94 23.17 8.78 3.59
C ARG A 94 21.81 9.15 4.19
N PRO A 95 21.72 10.31 4.85
CA PRO A 95 20.43 10.77 5.35
C PRO A 95 19.44 10.98 4.20
N ILE A 96 18.20 10.53 4.43
CA ILE A 96 17.09 10.85 3.54
C ILE A 96 16.54 12.21 3.97
N GLY A 97 16.28 13.10 3.03
CA GLY A 97 15.80 14.44 3.34
C GLY A 97 14.44 14.43 4.04
N ASP A 98 14.23 15.39 4.93
CA ASP A 98 12.98 15.51 5.69
C ASP A 98 11.78 15.68 4.79
N ASP A 99 11.89 16.43 3.71
CA ASP A 99 10.81 16.62 2.75
C ASP A 99 10.35 15.30 2.14
N ARG A 100 11.30 14.44 1.81
CA ARG A 100 11.01 13.12 1.26
C ARG A 100 10.36 12.21 2.32
N LEU A 101 10.83 12.27 3.56
CA LEU A 101 10.25 11.52 4.68
C LEU A 101 8.85 12.01 5.03
N ASP A 102 8.58 13.32 4.92
CA ASP A 102 7.24 13.86 5.11
C ASP A 102 6.27 13.36 4.04
N ALA A 103 6.72 13.29 2.79
CA ALA A 103 5.89 12.81 1.69
C ALA A 103 5.70 11.30 1.73
N ARG A 104 6.76 10.56 2.06
CA ARG A 104 6.76 9.09 2.14
C ARG A 104 7.48 8.63 3.39
N PRO A 105 6.79 8.56 4.53
CA PRO A 105 7.46 8.22 5.79
C PRO A 105 8.08 6.83 5.81
N ALA A 106 7.60 5.91 4.99
CA ALA A 106 8.11 4.55 4.93
C ALA A 106 9.23 4.35 3.89
N THR A 107 9.71 5.40 3.25
CA THR A 107 10.76 5.29 2.24
C THR A 107 12.05 4.70 2.82
N ARG A 108 12.69 3.80 2.08
CA ARG A 108 13.91 3.12 2.49
C ARG A 108 15.16 3.70 1.84
N TYR A 109 15.01 4.43 0.74
CA TYR A 109 16.11 4.80 -0.13
C TYR A 109 16.13 6.29 -0.39
N CYS A 110 17.34 6.84 -0.58
CA CYS A 110 17.48 8.20 -1.09
C CYS A 110 17.00 8.25 -2.55
N VAL A 111 16.84 9.47 -3.08
CA VAL A 111 16.34 9.66 -4.46
C VAL A 111 17.16 8.89 -5.47
N ASP A 112 18.49 8.96 -5.34
CA ASP A 112 19.41 8.32 -6.29
C ASP A 112 19.31 6.80 -6.26
N ASP A 113 19.27 6.21 -5.08
CA ASP A 113 19.17 4.76 -4.93
C ASP A 113 17.78 4.24 -5.29
N GLN A 114 16.73 5.00 -5.00
CA GLN A 114 15.39 4.66 -5.43
C GLN A 114 15.30 4.64 -6.96
N ALA A 115 15.83 5.66 -7.62
CA ALA A 115 15.84 5.74 -9.07
C ALA A 115 16.62 4.58 -9.70
N ARG A 116 17.75 4.22 -9.09
CA ARG A 116 18.57 3.08 -9.54
C ARG A 116 17.79 1.78 -9.45
N ARG A 117 17.12 1.53 -8.33
CA ARG A 117 16.34 0.32 -8.12
C ARG A 117 15.16 0.24 -9.10
N GLU A 118 14.50 1.36 -9.37
CA GLU A 118 13.42 1.41 -10.34
C GLU A 118 13.90 1.10 -11.76
N ARG A 119 15.08 1.59 -12.14
CA ARG A 119 15.69 1.26 -13.43
C ARG A 119 16.05 -0.21 -13.54
N GLU A 120 16.59 -0.80 -12.48
CA GLU A 120 16.92 -2.23 -12.43
C GLU A 120 15.69 -3.12 -12.48
N ALA A 121 14.56 -2.64 -11.95
CA ALA A 121 13.29 -3.38 -11.96
C ALA A 121 12.58 -3.33 -13.30
N LEU A 122 12.94 -2.39 -14.19
CA LEU A 122 12.34 -2.30 -15.51
C LEU A 122 12.82 -3.45 -16.39
N PRO A 123 11.91 -4.05 -17.22
CA PRO A 123 12.34 -5.08 -18.15
C PRO A 123 13.34 -4.49 -19.16
N PRO A 124 14.33 -5.28 -19.60
CA PRO A 124 15.30 -4.80 -20.57
C PRO A 124 14.59 -4.43 -21.88
N THR A 125 14.84 -3.21 -22.35
CA THR A 125 14.34 -2.79 -23.67
C THR A 125 15.18 -3.47 -24.75
N ALA A 126 14.50 -4.17 -25.61
CA ALA A 126 15.15 -4.83 -26.73
C ALA A 126 15.74 -3.83 -27.72
#